data_c8b0a235be1a4dcbb0f69e1a370a9001
#
_entry.id   c8b0a235be1a4dcbb0f69e1a370a9001
#
_cell.length_a   1.000
_cell.length_b   1.000
_cell.length_c   1.000
_cell.angle_alpha   90.00
_cell.angle_beta   90.00
_cell.angle_gamma   90.00
#
_symmetry.space_group_name_H-M   'P 1'
#
loop_
_entity.id
_entity.type
_entity.pdbx_description
1 polymer ?
#
loop_
_entity_poly.entity_id
_entity_poly.type
_entity_poly.pdbx_seq_one_letter_code
_entity_poly.pdbx_strand_id
1 'polypeptide(L)'
;MRTLLDKAAMFALCLILHITLTGDMRPGSVVALLAAVCCTSLCEWLPAARLRPLMPGCYAVMACLSAEFLWFLPTIAYDAMRLRPLRLVRAGASPVRGSGADEPPRWMMAVSCWLWVAPLAMRLFGLGADRGQAGPDSYLIVIVAAVGALLGESARRCDALDAGR
;
A
#
# COMPACT_ATOMS: atom_id res chain seq x y z
N MET A 1 -5.24 -17.52 6.31
CA MET A 1 -4.62 -17.19 7.61
C MET A 1 -3.25 -16.51 7.49
N ARG A 2 -2.36 -16.92 6.60
CA ARG A 2 -1.03 -16.27 6.39
C ARG A 2 -1.13 -14.77 6.13
N THR A 3 -2.03 -14.34 5.26
CA THR A 3 -2.20 -12.92 4.89
C THR A 3 -2.60 -12.00 6.03
N LEU A 4 -3.40 -12.48 6.98
CA LEU A 4 -3.75 -11.72 8.18
C LEU A 4 -2.56 -11.58 9.12
N LEU A 5 -1.76 -12.64 9.26
CA LEU A 5 -0.53 -12.60 10.05
C LEU A 5 0.50 -11.63 9.46
N ASP A 6 0.69 -11.65 8.13
CA ASP A 6 1.61 -10.75 7.45
C ASP A 6 1.18 -9.29 7.62
N LYS A 7 -0.12 -8.99 7.47
CA LYS A 7 -0.67 -7.65 7.72
C LYS A 7 -0.50 -7.22 9.17
N ALA A 8 -0.84 -8.10 10.13
CA ALA A 8 -0.67 -7.81 11.54
C ALA A 8 0.78 -7.53 11.90
N ALA A 9 1.72 -8.32 11.35
CA ALA A 9 3.16 -8.11 11.55
C ALA A 9 3.63 -6.77 10.95
N MET A 10 3.15 -6.40 9.75
CA MET A 10 3.47 -5.11 9.14
C MET A 10 2.91 -3.94 9.94
N PHE A 11 1.66 -4.04 10.44
CA PHE A 11 1.09 -3.02 11.32
C PHE A 11 1.87 -2.89 12.63
N ALA A 12 2.22 -4.01 13.27
CA ALA A 12 3.00 -4.01 14.49
C ALA A 12 4.38 -3.36 14.26
N LEU A 13 5.04 -3.69 13.15
CA LEU A 13 6.33 -3.09 12.79
C LEU A 13 6.21 -1.58 12.59
N CYS A 14 5.21 -1.11 11.84
CA CYS A 14 4.97 0.32 11.63
C CYS A 14 4.67 1.04 12.95
N LEU A 15 3.89 0.44 13.84
CA LEU A 15 3.54 1.00 15.13
C LEU A 15 4.77 1.08 16.06
N ILE A 16 5.56 0.03 16.14
CA ILE A 16 6.80 0.00 16.92
C ILE A 16 7.76 1.08 16.39
N LEU A 17 7.93 1.15 15.07
CA LEU A 17 8.80 2.15 14.44
C LEU A 17 8.31 3.57 14.75
N HIS A 18 7.01 3.82 14.66
CA HIS A 18 6.42 5.11 14.98
C HIS A 18 6.68 5.51 16.45
N ILE A 19 6.39 4.62 17.39
CA ILE A 19 6.58 4.89 18.83
C ILE A 19 8.06 5.10 19.18
N THR A 20 8.96 4.31 18.59
CA THR A 20 10.39 4.41 18.88
C THR A 20 11.03 5.68 18.34
N LEU A 21 10.56 6.19 17.21
CA LEU A 21 11.14 7.36 16.56
C LEU A 21 10.49 8.68 17.00
N THR A 22 9.19 8.69 17.24
CA THR A 22 8.46 9.92 17.62
C THR A 22 8.31 10.10 19.14
N GLY A 23 8.38 9.01 19.90
CA GLY A 23 8.24 9.02 21.36
C GLY A 23 6.81 9.30 21.86
N ASP A 24 5.98 9.97 21.06
CA ASP A 24 4.63 10.39 21.42
C ASP A 24 3.59 10.04 20.35
N MET A 25 2.44 9.56 20.81
CA MET A 25 1.26 9.35 19.97
C MET A 25 0.49 10.66 19.82
N ARG A 26 0.64 11.31 18.68
CA ARG A 26 -0.16 12.48 18.32
C ARG A 26 -1.55 12.05 17.84
N PRO A 27 -2.60 12.88 18.03
CA PRO A 27 -3.93 12.56 17.54
C PRO A 27 -3.98 12.31 16.02
N GLY A 28 -3.13 12.99 15.26
CA GLY A 28 -2.96 12.74 13.80
C GLY A 28 -2.46 11.34 13.48
N SER A 29 -1.52 10.81 14.26
CA SER A 29 -1.00 9.45 14.09
C SER A 29 -2.06 8.39 14.37
N VAL A 30 -2.95 8.63 15.35
CA VAL A 30 -4.08 7.73 15.63
C VAL A 30 -5.07 7.72 14.47
N VAL A 31 -5.37 8.89 13.91
CA VAL A 31 -6.23 9.00 12.72
C VAL A 31 -5.61 8.28 11.52
N ALA A 32 -4.30 8.46 11.30
CA ALA A 32 -3.58 7.78 10.22
C ALA A 32 -3.59 6.25 10.39
N LEU A 33 -3.40 5.76 11.61
CA LEU A 33 -3.51 4.34 11.94
C LEU A 33 -4.91 3.80 11.64
N LEU A 34 -5.96 4.46 12.13
CA LEU A 34 -7.33 4.05 11.89
C LEU A 34 -7.68 4.05 10.40
N ALA A 35 -7.25 5.09 9.68
CA ALA A 35 -7.44 5.17 8.24
C ALA A 35 -6.73 4.01 7.51
N ALA A 36 -5.50 3.65 7.91
CA ALA A 36 -4.79 2.52 7.34
C ALA A 36 -5.52 1.21 7.60
N VAL A 37 -5.99 0.96 8.83
CA VAL A 37 -6.78 -0.23 9.17
C VAL A 37 -8.07 -0.28 8.37
N CYS A 38 -8.80 0.82 8.27
CA CYS A 38 -10.02 0.90 7.46
C CYS A 38 -9.74 0.61 5.97
N CYS A 39 -8.72 1.24 5.39
CA CYS A 39 -8.37 1.03 3.99
C CYS A 39 -7.98 -0.42 3.70
N THR A 40 -7.14 -1.04 4.54
CA THR A 40 -6.71 -2.44 4.37
C THR A 40 -7.87 -3.42 4.56
N SER A 41 -8.77 -3.15 5.49
CA SER A 41 -9.97 -3.97 5.72
C SER A 41 -10.95 -3.84 4.55
N LEU A 42 -11.18 -2.63 4.06
CA LEU A 42 -12.06 -2.38 2.91
C LEU A 42 -11.53 -3.04 1.64
N CYS A 43 -10.21 -3.08 1.44
CA CYS A 43 -9.61 -3.80 0.31
C CYS A 43 -10.00 -5.28 0.26
N GLU A 44 -10.21 -5.92 1.41
CA GLU A 44 -10.61 -7.33 1.48
C GLU A 44 -12.12 -7.52 1.38
N TRP A 45 -12.88 -6.63 2.01
CA TRP A 45 -14.34 -6.75 2.11
C TRP A 45 -15.11 -6.26 0.88
N LEU A 46 -14.54 -5.36 0.07
CA LEU A 46 -15.25 -4.86 -1.09
C LEU A 46 -15.40 -5.95 -2.16
N PRO A 47 -16.64 -6.35 -2.50
CA PRO A 47 -16.89 -7.32 -3.58
C PRO A 47 -16.55 -6.71 -4.96
N ALA A 48 -16.69 -5.39 -5.10
CA ALA A 48 -16.46 -4.68 -6.36
C ALA A 48 -14.95 -4.57 -6.66
N ALA A 49 -14.48 -5.38 -7.61
CA ALA A 49 -13.09 -5.39 -8.05
C ALA A 49 -12.57 -4.01 -8.50
N ARG A 50 -13.46 -3.11 -8.95
CA ARG A 50 -13.14 -1.74 -9.36
C ARG A 50 -12.75 -0.83 -8.21
N LEU A 51 -13.33 -1.00 -7.03
CA LEU A 51 -13.13 -0.13 -5.88
C LEU A 51 -11.91 -0.53 -5.06
N ARG A 52 -11.49 -1.80 -5.13
CA ARG A 52 -10.32 -2.29 -4.38
C ARG A 52 -9.05 -1.48 -4.61
N PRO A 53 -8.63 -1.19 -5.86
CA PRO A 53 -7.40 -0.43 -6.08
C PRO A 53 -7.53 1.05 -5.71
N LEU A 54 -8.76 1.57 -5.55
CA LEU A 54 -8.98 2.95 -5.18
C LEU A 54 -8.59 3.23 -3.72
N MET A 55 -8.74 2.24 -2.83
CA MET A 55 -8.45 2.40 -1.40
C MET A 55 -6.98 2.72 -1.11
N PRO A 56 -5.99 1.96 -1.61
CA PRO A 56 -4.59 2.33 -1.49
C PRO A 56 -4.28 3.71 -2.11
N GLY A 57 -4.94 4.04 -3.22
CA GLY A 57 -4.80 5.33 -3.88
C GLY A 57 -5.26 6.50 -3.00
N CYS A 58 -6.45 6.40 -2.40
CA CYS A 58 -6.96 7.42 -1.47
C CYS A 58 -6.01 7.63 -0.29
N TYR A 59 -5.51 6.54 0.30
CA TYR A 59 -4.55 6.64 1.39
C TYR A 59 -3.25 7.32 0.96
N ALA A 60 -2.73 6.99 -0.22
CA ALA A 60 -1.52 7.61 -0.75
C ALA A 60 -1.69 9.13 -0.97
N VAL A 61 -2.86 9.57 -1.42
CA VAL A 61 -3.18 11.01 -1.53
C VAL A 61 -3.18 11.67 -0.15
N MET A 62 -3.77 11.04 0.87
CA MET A 62 -3.73 11.56 2.24
C MET A 62 -2.29 11.63 2.78
N ALA A 63 -1.45 10.65 2.44
CA ALA A 63 -0.03 10.65 2.80
C ALA A 63 0.78 11.76 2.10
N CYS A 64 0.34 12.25 0.94
CA CYS A 64 0.92 13.45 0.30
C CYS A 64 0.57 14.73 1.06
N LEU A 65 -0.61 14.78 1.69
CA LEU A 65 -1.11 15.96 2.41
C LEU A 65 -0.59 16.06 3.85
N SER A 66 -0.31 14.93 4.50
CA SER A 66 0.12 14.91 5.90
C SER A 66 1.20 13.87 6.14
N ALA A 67 2.28 14.28 6.81
CA ALA A 67 3.42 13.44 7.15
C ALA A 67 3.05 12.26 8.09
N GLU A 68 2.02 12.41 8.90
CA GLU A 68 1.56 11.37 9.83
C GLU A 68 1.11 10.08 9.12
N PHE A 69 0.56 10.21 7.91
CA PHE A 69 0.12 9.07 7.10
C PHE A 69 1.29 8.27 6.49
N LEU A 70 2.49 8.84 6.43
CA LEU A 70 3.66 8.15 5.90
C LEU A 70 4.08 6.93 6.73
N TRP A 71 3.86 6.98 8.06
CA TRP A 71 4.25 5.91 8.98
C TRP A 71 3.58 4.57 8.69
N PHE A 72 2.35 4.59 8.20
CA PHE A 72 1.58 3.38 7.88
C PHE A 72 1.53 3.07 6.38
N LEU A 73 2.24 3.86 5.56
CA LEU A 73 2.35 3.64 4.12
C LEU A 73 2.89 2.25 3.74
N PRO A 74 3.82 1.63 4.50
CA PRO A 74 4.29 0.27 4.19
C PRO A 74 3.18 -0.78 4.12
N THR A 75 2.15 -0.68 4.97
CA THR A 75 1.00 -1.61 4.95
C THR A 75 0.15 -1.43 3.69
N ILE A 76 0.02 -0.19 3.24
CA ILE A 76 -0.70 0.16 2.01
C ILE A 76 0.10 -0.29 0.78
N ALA A 77 1.43 -0.13 0.81
CA ALA A 77 2.31 -0.64 -0.24
C ALA A 77 2.20 -2.16 -0.40
N TYR A 78 2.15 -2.90 0.72
CA TYR A 78 1.89 -4.33 0.72
C TYR A 78 0.59 -4.68 0.01
N ASP A 79 -0.53 -4.04 0.39
CA ASP A 79 -1.83 -4.30 -0.22
C ASP A 79 -1.88 -3.88 -1.70
N ALA A 80 -1.30 -2.74 -2.05
CA ALA A 80 -1.24 -2.26 -3.43
C ALA A 80 -0.49 -3.25 -4.34
N MET A 81 0.62 -3.79 -3.88
CA MET A 81 1.41 -4.77 -4.65
C MET A 81 0.73 -6.13 -4.73
N ARG A 82 0.03 -6.54 -3.67
CA ARG A 82 -0.75 -7.78 -3.65
C ARG A 82 -1.95 -7.73 -4.60
N LEU A 83 -2.63 -6.59 -4.69
CA LEU A 83 -3.78 -6.39 -5.57
C LEU A 83 -3.41 -6.26 -7.05
N ARG A 84 -2.12 -6.16 -7.38
CA ARG A 84 -1.66 -6.01 -8.75
C ARG A 84 -2.06 -7.24 -9.59
N PRO A 85 -2.79 -7.07 -10.71
CA PRO A 85 -3.23 -8.19 -11.51
C PRO A 85 -2.04 -8.93 -12.14
N LEU A 86 -2.02 -10.25 -12.02
CA LEU A 86 -0.98 -11.13 -12.59
C LEU A 86 -0.83 -10.99 -14.12
N ARG A 87 -1.85 -10.48 -14.79
CA ARG A 87 -1.90 -10.34 -16.25
C ARG A 87 -0.98 -9.28 -16.84
N LEU A 88 -0.47 -8.33 -16.04
CA LEU A 88 0.49 -7.35 -16.56
C LEU A 88 1.85 -7.96 -16.90
N VAL A 89 2.18 -9.13 -16.36
CA VAL A 89 3.46 -9.83 -16.63
C VAL A 89 3.35 -10.80 -17.80
N ARG A 90 2.13 -11.22 -18.18
CA ARG A 90 1.89 -12.19 -19.27
C ARG A 90 1.37 -11.47 -20.52
N ALA A 91 2.16 -10.57 -21.05
CA ALA A 91 1.86 -9.82 -22.29
C ALA A 91 1.76 -10.69 -23.57
N GLY A 92 1.59 -12.02 -23.45
CA GLY A 92 1.48 -12.94 -24.58
C GLY A 92 0.27 -13.88 -24.55
N ALA A 93 -0.57 -13.84 -23.51
CA ALA A 93 -1.76 -14.68 -23.47
C ALA A 93 -2.96 -13.91 -24.03
N SER A 94 -3.54 -14.43 -25.10
CA SER A 94 -4.77 -13.94 -25.73
C SER A 94 -5.85 -13.66 -24.67
N PRO A 95 -6.60 -12.56 -24.78
CA PRO A 95 -7.70 -12.28 -23.87
C PRO A 95 -8.75 -13.37 -24.06
N VAL A 96 -8.87 -14.24 -23.07
CA VAL A 96 -10.05 -15.10 -22.95
C VAL A 96 -11.22 -14.15 -22.83
N ARG A 97 -12.04 -14.13 -23.85
CA ARG A 97 -13.24 -13.31 -24.03
C ARG A 97 -14.30 -13.83 -23.07
N GLY A 98 -14.19 -13.43 -21.82
CA GLY A 98 -15.08 -13.82 -20.72
C GLY A 98 -15.36 -12.64 -19.86
N SER A 99 -16.50 -12.03 -20.12
CA SER A 99 -17.33 -11.30 -19.20
C SER A 99 -16.75 -10.00 -18.61
N GLY A 100 -17.29 -8.91 -19.04
CA GLY A 100 -18.02 -8.19 -18.05
C GLY A 100 -17.48 -6.82 -17.75
N ALA A 101 -18.39 -5.91 -17.85
CA ALA A 101 -18.40 -4.50 -17.51
C ALA A 101 -17.79 -4.10 -16.15
N ASP A 102 -17.33 -5.05 -15.32
CA ASP A 102 -16.87 -4.83 -13.95
C ASP A 102 -15.33 -4.82 -13.74
N GLU A 103 -14.55 -5.05 -14.78
CA GLU A 103 -13.09 -5.01 -14.64
C GLU A 103 -12.60 -3.55 -14.67
N PRO A 104 -11.85 -3.09 -13.64
CA PRO A 104 -11.34 -1.73 -13.62
C PRO A 104 -10.36 -1.52 -14.80
N PRO A 105 -10.32 -0.32 -15.38
CA PRO A 105 -9.43 -0.03 -16.49
C PRO A 105 -7.97 -0.26 -16.05
N ARG A 106 -7.18 -0.88 -16.92
CA ARG A 106 -5.79 -1.29 -16.64
C ARG A 106 -4.91 -0.15 -16.15
N TRP A 107 -5.13 1.07 -16.67
CA TRP A 107 -4.39 2.26 -16.25
C TRP A 107 -4.69 2.62 -14.79
N MET A 108 -5.93 2.46 -14.32
CA MET A 108 -6.33 2.76 -12.94
C MET A 108 -5.64 1.81 -11.95
N MET A 109 -5.52 0.53 -12.31
CA MET A 109 -4.76 -0.43 -11.50
C MET A 109 -3.27 -0.11 -11.49
N ALA A 110 -2.69 0.24 -12.64
CA ALA A 110 -1.28 0.61 -12.73
C ALA A 110 -0.98 1.86 -11.89
N VAL A 111 -1.80 2.89 -12.00
CA VAL A 111 -1.65 4.14 -11.22
C VAL A 111 -1.77 3.84 -9.72
N SER A 112 -2.78 3.10 -9.30
CA SER A 112 -2.97 2.79 -7.88
C SER A 112 -1.83 1.97 -7.29
N CYS A 113 -1.24 1.05 -8.07
CA CYS A 113 -0.09 0.25 -7.64
C CYS A 113 1.18 1.09 -7.41
N TRP A 114 1.34 2.21 -8.09
CA TRP A 114 2.54 3.05 -8.00
C TRP A 114 2.31 4.34 -7.21
N LEU A 115 1.05 4.69 -6.93
CA LEU A 115 0.71 5.95 -6.28
C LEU A 115 1.31 6.06 -4.87
N TRP A 116 1.54 4.94 -4.17
CA TRP A 116 2.17 4.94 -2.85
C TRP A 116 3.65 5.39 -2.88
N VAL A 117 4.29 5.35 -4.06
CA VAL A 117 5.67 5.88 -4.22
C VAL A 117 5.68 7.41 -4.23
N ALA A 118 4.58 8.04 -4.66
CA ALA A 118 4.50 9.49 -4.79
C ALA A 118 4.77 10.23 -3.46
N PRO A 119 4.13 9.92 -2.32
CA PRO A 119 4.40 10.61 -1.06
C PRO A 119 5.83 10.39 -0.56
N LEU A 120 6.43 9.22 -0.83
CA LEU A 120 7.84 8.96 -0.49
C LEU A 120 8.77 9.81 -1.34
N ALA A 121 8.51 9.89 -2.64
CA ALA A 121 9.29 10.74 -3.55
C ALA A 121 9.15 12.22 -3.17
N MET A 122 7.94 12.70 -2.91
CA MET A 122 7.72 14.07 -2.46
C MET A 122 8.50 14.40 -1.18
N ARG A 123 8.54 13.45 -0.23
CA ARG A 123 9.30 13.62 1.00
C ARG A 123 10.81 13.65 0.74
N LEU A 124 11.34 12.75 -0.09
CA LEU A 124 12.77 12.70 -0.42
C LEU A 124 13.23 13.95 -1.17
N PHE A 125 12.37 14.49 -2.06
CA PHE A 125 12.70 15.70 -2.83
C PHE A 125 12.34 17.01 -2.10
N GLY A 126 11.86 16.95 -0.85
CA GLY A 126 11.49 18.12 -0.06
C GLY A 126 10.29 18.92 -0.62
N LEU A 127 9.43 18.26 -1.42
CA LEU A 127 8.27 18.87 -2.06
C LEU A 127 7.00 18.83 -1.18
N GLY A 128 7.07 18.25 0.02
CA GLY A 128 5.94 18.13 0.95
C GLY A 128 5.56 19.42 1.65
N ALA A 129 4.35 19.46 2.20
CA ALA A 129 3.81 20.60 2.96
C ALA A 129 4.68 20.95 4.20
N ASP A 130 5.28 19.94 4.82
CA ASP A 130 6.31 20.09 5.84
C ASP A 130 7.70 20.12 5.22
N ARG A 131 8.20 21.31 4.94
CA ARG A 131 9.56 21.56 4.41
C ARG A 131 10.69 21.20 5.37
N GLY A 132 10.45 20.34 6.36
CA GLY A 132 11.49 19.76 7.20
C GLY A 132 12.45 18.92 6.37
N GLN A 133 13.75 19.08 6.59
CA GLN A 133 14.79 18.25 5.98
C GLN A 133 14.44 16.77 6.10
N ALA A 134 14.70 16.01 5.04
CA ALA A 134 14.58 14.55 5.08
C ALA A 134 15.54 14.03 6.17
N GLY A 135 14.98 13.78 7.35
CA GLY A 135 15.72 13.19 8.47
C GLY A 135 15.98 11.71 8.22
N PRO A 136 16.84 11.08 9.04
CA PRO A 136 17.11 9.64 8.96
C PRO A 136 15.84 8.80 9.00
N ASP A 137 14.78 9.29 9.66
CA ASP A 137 13.47 8.66 9.78
C ASP A 137 12.80 8.47 8.41
N SER A 138 13.01 9.41 7.47
CA SER A 138 12.44 9.33 6.12
C SER A 138 13.03 8.15 5.33
N TYR A 139 14.32 7.88 5.49
CA TYR A 139 14.97 6.74 4.84
C TYR A 139 14.49 5.40 5.41
N LEU A 140 14.26 5.33 6.73
CA LEU A 140 13.72 4.14 7.37
C LEU A 140 12.32 3.83 6.86
N ILE A 141 11.45 4.83 6.73
CA ILE A 141 10.10 4.66 6.18
C ILE A 141 10.18 4.13 4.73
N VAL A 142 11.09 4.66 3.91
CA VAL A 142 11.29 4.20 2.53
C VAL A 142 11.73 2.73 2.50
N ILE A 143 12.69 2.35 3.35
CA ILE A 143 13.16 0.96 3.44
C ILE A 143 12.03 0.03 3.85
N VAL A 144 11.29 0.38 4.90
CA VAL A 144 10.17 -0.45 5.39
C VAL A 144 9.04 -0.52 4.35
N ALA A 145 8.76 0.56 3.62
CA ALA A 145 7.79 0.56 2.53
C ALA A 145 8.24 -0.34 1.36
N ALA A 146 9.53 -0.31 1.02
CA ALA A 146 10.08 -1.21 0.01
C ALA A 146 9.99 -2.69 0.44
N VAL A 147 10.29 -2.99 1.70
CA VAL A 147 10.12 -4.33 2.27
C VAL A 147 8.65 -4.76 2.23
N GLY A 148 7.72 -3.88 2.62
CA GLY A 148 6.28 -4.14 2.52
C GLY A 148 5.84 -4.45 1.10
N ALA A 149 6.31 -3.68 0.13
CA ALA A 149 6.02 -3.93 -1.28
C ALA A 149 6.56 -5.27 -1.78
N LEU A 150 7.80 -5.64 -1.40
CA LEU A 150 8.40 -6.93 -1.75
C LEU A 150 7.64 -8.11 -1.11
N LEU A 151 7.21 -7.98 0.14
CA LEU A 151 6.40 -8.98 0.82
C LEU A 151 5.02 -9.12 0.15
N GLY A 152 4.38 -8.03 -0.25
CA GLY A 152 3.14 -8.04 -1.00
C GLY A 152 3.28 -8.75 -2.35
N GLU A 153 4.37 -8.51 -3.06
CA GLU A 153 4.68 -9.21 -4.32
C GLU A 153 4.93 -10.70 -4.10
N SER A 154 5.66 -11.08 -3.04
CA SER A 154 5.91 -12.49 -2.71
C SER A 154 4.63 -13.22 -2.32
N ALA A 155 3.78 -12.61 -1.50
CA ALA A 155 2.48 -13.16 -1.13
C ALA A 155 1.59 -13.39 -2.36
N ARG A 156 1.56 -12.44 -3.28
CA ARG A 156 0.85 -12.56 -4.56
C ARG A 156 1.35 -13.74 -5.39
N ARG A 157 2.66 -13.97 -5.44
CA ARG A 157 3.24 -15.12 -6.18
C ARG A 157 2.86 -16.44 -5.54
N CYS A 158 2.85 -16.52 -4.21
CA CYS A 158 2.40 -17.70 -3.48
C CYS A 158 0.90 -17.99 -3.76
N ASP A 159 0.04 -16.96 -3.67
CA ASP A 159 -1.39 -17.11 -3.97
C ASP A 159 -1.63 -17.61 -5.41
N ALA A 160 -0.80 -17.16 -6.36
CA ALA A 160 -0.88 -17.61 -7.74
C ALA A 160 -0.44 -19.07 -7.96
N LEU A 161 0.55 -19.54 -7.21
CA LEU A 161 1.01 -20.93 -7.25
C LEU A 161 -0.03 -21.88 -6.64
N ASP A 162 -0.67 -21.46 -5.53
CA ASP A 162 -1.71 -22.23 -4.87
C ASP A 162 -3.00 -22.33 -5.73
N ALA A 163 -3.33 -21.30 -6.49
CA ALA A 163 -4.46 -21.31 -7.43
C ALA A 163 -4.23 -22.17 -8.68
N GLY A 164 -2.99 -22.53 -8.98
CA GLY A 164 -2.61 -23.37 -10.12
C GLY A 164 -2.49 -24.87 -9.80
N ARG A 165 -2.71 -25.26 -8.53
CA ARG A 165 -2.76 -26.65 -8.06
C ARG A 165 -4.18 -27.17 -7.92
#